data_4b9b153070fd44a0a0f2f63799282d64
#
_entry.id   4b9b153070fd44a0a0f2f63799282d64
#
_cell.length_a   1.000
_cell.length_b   1.000
_cell.length_c   1.000
_cell.angle_alpha   90.00
_cell.angle_beta   90.00
_cell.angle_gamma   90.00
#
_symmetry.space_group_name_H-M   'P 1'
#
loop_
_entity.id
_entity.type
_entity.pdbx_description
1 polymer ?
#
loop_
_entity_poly.entity_id
_entity_poly.type
_entity_poly.pdbx_seq_one_letter_code
_entity_poly.pdbx_strand_id
1 'polypeptide(L)'
;MALLELKGITAGYGQNVILRDFNLNVERGEFVSLLGSSGCGKTTTLRLIAGFSEPMQGTISFDGRDYTHVPLHKRNFGFVFQSYALFPHMTVFDNVAFGLKMRKLDKATIERDVMQMLKLVDLEGFENRYPREMSGGQRQRVALARAMVIKPDLMLFDEPLSHRDAKLRAKMRVEIRRRQQELGFTAIYVTHDQEEGFAISDKVAIMNKGVIEQMDAPSTIYNSPNTEFIARFVGFENFFELTRAQGSDFAAADGTVIRAADQKPGERFKGCIRPEDVQVRPAGEKGNNAIPGEVMVSTFLGRHNQLNVKTAIGEFVVSADQTQVFPVGTAVTLVLTENKIKLIG
;
A
#
# COMPACT_ATOMS: atom_id res chain seq x y z
N MET A 1 -15.18 -13.37 -12.33
CA MET A 1 -15.67 -13.90 -11.03
C MET A 1 -14.51 -13.85 -10.06
N ALA A 2 -14.73 -13.31 -8.86
CA ALA A 2 -13.70 -13.23 -7.83
C ALA A 2 -13.11 -14.63 -7.55
N LEU A 3 -11.78 -14.70 -7.45
CA LEU A 3 -11.08 -15.94 -7.04
C LEU A 3 -11.18 -16.12 -5.53
N LEU A 4 -10.99 -15.01 -4.78
CA LEU A 4 -11.12 -14.97 -3.33
C LEU A 4 -12.17 -13.94 -2.95
N GLU A 5 -13.09 -14.33 -2.06
CA GLU A 5 -14.13 -13.44 -1.55
C GLU A 5 -14.25 -13.61 -0.04
N LEU A 6 -14.14 -12.51 0.68
CA LEU A 6 -14.44 -12.40 2.10
C LEU A 6 -15.72 -11.58 2.24
N LYS A 7 -16.73 -12.11 2.93
CA LYS A 7 -18.04 -11.47 3.14
C LYS A 7 -18.38 -11.36 4.62
N GLY A 8 -18.60 -10.13 5.09
CA GLY A 8 -19.09 -9.85 6.44
C GLY A 8 -18.17 -10.38 7.55
N ILE A 9 -16.86 -10.41 7.31
CA ILE A 9 -15.90 -11.01 8.24
C ILE A 9 -15.80 -10.20 9.53
N THR A 10 -16.11 -10.85 10.65
CA THR A 10 -15.77 -10.37 11.99
C THR A 10 -14.71 -11.31 12.56
N ALA A 11 -13.57 -10.75 12.98
CA ALA A 11 -12.45 -11.54 13.48
C ALA A 11 -11.58 -10.77 14.48
N GLY A 12 -10.91 -11.51 15.37
CA GLY A 12 -10.03 -10.94 16.39
C GLY A 12 -9.38 -12.02 17.24
N TYR A 13 -8.87 -11.61 18.41
CA TYR A 13 -8.22 -12.51 19.37
C TYR A 13 -8.91 -12.41 20.73
N GLY A 14 -9.44 -13.53 21.21
CA GLY A 14 -10.25 -13.55 22.44
C GLY A 14 -11.47 -12.64 22.31
N GLN A 15 -11.61 -11.65 23.19
CA GLN A 15 -12.71 -10.67 23.14
C GLN A 15 -12.38 -9.43 22.29
N ASN A 16 -11.15 -9.28 21.84
CA ASN A 16 -10.73 -8.13 21.05
C ASN A 16 -11.02 -8.31 19.56
N VAL A 17 -12.08 -7.66 19.08
CA VAL A 17 -12.46 -7.67 17.66
C VAL A 17 -11.59 -6.69 16.89
N ILE A 18 -10.89 -7.18 15.86
CA ILE A 18 -9.97 -6.42 15.01
C ILE A 18 -10.62 -6.08 13.67
N LEU A 19 -11.27 -7.07 13.03
CA LEU A 19 -12.00 -6.88 11.77
C LEU A 19 -13.51 -6.86 12.09
N ARG A 20 -14.23 -5.91 11.44
CA ARG A 20 -15.67 -5.71 11.63
C ARG A 20 -16.34 -5.57 10.28
N ASP A 21 -17.27 -6.48 9.98
CA ASP A 21 -17.99 -6.51 8.69
C ASP A 21 -17.04 -6.30 7.48
N PHE A 22 -15.87 -6.96 7.55
CA PHE A 22 -14.80 -6.78 6.57
C PHE A 22 -15.14 -7.55 5.29
N ASN A 23 -15.07 -6.84 4.16
CA ASN A 23 -15.37 -7.36 2.84
C ASN A 23 -14.18 -7.15 1.90
N LEU A 24 -13.78 -8.19 1.16
CA LEU A 24 -12.66 -8.14 0.22
C LEU A 24 -12.93 -9.07 -0.95
N ASN A 25 -12.76 -8.58 -2.17
CA ASN A 25 -12.83 -9.36 -3.40
C ASN A 25 -11.52 -9.25 -4.17
N VAL A 26 -10.98 -10.40 -4.60
CA VAL A 26 -9.75 -10.48 -5.39
C VAL A 26 -10.00 -11.32 -6.63
N GLU A 27 -9.71 -10.78 -7.80
CA GLU A 27 -9.86 -11.46 -9.08
C GLU A 27 -8.66 -12.39 -9.36
N ARG A 28 -8.84 -13.36 -10.24
CA ARG A 28 -7.76 -14.27 -10.66
C ARG A 28 -6.65 -13.49 -11.39
N GLY A 29 -5.40 -13.74 -11.01
CA GLY A 29 -4.22 -13.06 -11.56
C GLY A 29 -3.99 -11.67 -11.02
N GLU A 30 -4.86 -11.17 -10.14
CA GLU A 30 -4.75 -9.84 -9.54
C GLU A 30 -3.72 -9.81 -8.40
N PHE A 31 -2.96 -8.73 -8.32
CA PHE A 31 -2.06 -8.42 -7.22
C PHE A 31 -2.68 -7.33 -6.35
N VAL A 32 -3.13 -7.68 -5.15
CA VAL A 32 -3.82 -6.76 -4.23
C VAL A 32 -2.93 -6.47 -3.02
N SER A 33 -2.66 -5.19 -2.74
CA SER A 33 -2.01 -4.78 -1.49
C SER A 33 -3.01 -4.35 -0.44
N LEU A 34 -2.80 -4.81 0.80
CA LEU A 34 -3.46 -4.30 1.99
C LEU A 34 -2.53 -3.28 2.66
N LEU A 35 -2.92 -2.01 2.64
CA LEU A 35 -2.20 -0.89 3.24
C LEU A 35 -2.94 -0.33 4.45
N GLY A 36 -2.23 0.28 5.37
CA GLY A 36 -2.81 0.96 6.53
C GLY A 36 -1.84 1.02 7.70
N SER A 37 -2.23 1.74 8.75
CA SER A 37 -1.44 1.89 9.98
C SER A 37 -1.24 0.55 10.70
N SER A 38 -0.27 0.52 11.62
CA SER A 38 -0.07 -0.65 12.49
C SER A 38 -1.34 -0.94 13.29
N GLY A 39 -1.72 -2.22 13.40
CA GLY A 39 -2.90 -2.65 14.16
C GLY A 39 -4.24 -2.52 13.43
N CYS A 40 -4.31 -2.04 12.18
CA CYS A 40 -5.59 -1.91 11.45
C CYS A 40 -6.18 -3.25 10.94
N GLY A 41 -5.49 -4.40 11.11
CA GLY A 41 -6.02 -5.72 10.79
C GLY A 41 -5.38 -6.43 9.59
N LYS A 42 -4.38 -5.87 8.91
CA LYS A 42 -3.74 -6.45 7.70
C LYS A 42 -3.25 -7.89 7.90
N THR A 43 -2.38 -8.11 8.89
CA THR A 43 -1.84 -9.44 9.21
C THR A 43 -2.94 -10.39 9.69
N THR A 44 -3.96 -9.89 10.40
CA THR A 44 -5.12 -10.68 10.80
C THR A 44 -5.90 -11.17 9.58
N THR A 45 -6.16 -10.30 8.62
CA THR A 45 -6.80 -10.64 7.33
C THR A 45 -5.99 -11.72 6.59
N LEU A 46 -4.67 -11.52 6.49
CA LEU A 46 -3.79 -12.48 5.80
C LEU A 46 -3.80 -13.86 6.48
N ARG A 47 -3.78 -13.89 7.82
CA ARG A 47 -3.85 -15.14 8.61
C ARG A 47 -5.17 -15.86 8.47
N LEU A 48 -6.29 -15.14 8.40
CA LEU A 48 -7.61 -15.73 8.12
C LEU A 48 -7.65 -16.36 6.73
N ILE A 49 -7.17 -15.65 5.71
CA ILE A 49 -7.12 -16.17 4.34
C ILE A 49 -6.25 -17.41 4.28
N ALA A 50 -5.11 -17.42 4.97
CA ALA A 50 -4.22 -18.58 5.04
C ALA A 50 -4.82 -19.77 5.82
N GLY A 51 -5.79 -19.55 6.71
CA GLY A 51 -6.36 -20.57 7.57
C GLY A 51 -5.58 -20.81 8.87
N PHE A 52 -4.80 -19.83 9.33
CA PHE A 52 -4.17 -19.83 10.66
C PHE A 52 -5.17 -19.51 11.78
N SER A 53 -6.25 -18.82 11.45
CA SER A 53 -7.35 -18.52 12.36
C SER A 53 -8.68 -18.60 11.61
N GLU A 54 -9.77 -18.77 12.35
CA GLU A 54 -11.12 -18.78 11.82
C GLU A 54 -11.83 -17.48 12.11
N PRO A 55 -12.75 -17.02 11.25
CA PRO A 55 -13.57 -15.85 11.54
C PRO A 55 -14.59 -16.17 12.63
N MET A 56 -14.98 -15.17 13.42
CA MET A 56 -16.08 -15.25 14.38
C MET A 56 -17.43 -15.20 13.67
N GLN A 57 -17.51 -14.45 12.55
CA GLN A 57 -18.68 -14.32 11.70
C GLN A 57 -18.23 -14.07 10.25
N GLY A 58 -19.13 -14.30 9.30
CA GLY A 58 -18.88 -14.11 7.87
C GLY A 58 -18.37 -15.38 7.20
N THR A 59 -18.07 -15.26 5.91
CA THR A 59 -17.64 -16.39 5.07
C THR A 59 -16.42 -16.04 4.24
N ILE A 60 -15.58 -17.04 3.99
CA ILE A 60 -14.45 -16.98 3.07
C ILE A 60 -14.74 -17.96 1.94
N SER A 61 -14.82 -17.49 0.71
CA SER A 61 -14.93 -18.36 -0.44
C SER A 61 -13.69 -18.25 -1.34
N PHE A 62 -13.26 -19.36 -1.90
CA PHE A 62 -12.14 -19.44 -2.81
C PHE A 62 -12.53 -20.32 -4.01
N ASP A 63 -12.42 -19.74 -5.23
CA ASP A 63 -12.81 -20.39 -6.50
C ASP A 63 -14.24 -20.96 -6.43
N GLY A 64 -15.17 -20.17 -5.84
CA GLY A 64 -16.58 -20.53 -5.67
C GLY A 64 -16.88 -21.58 -4.59
N ARG A 65 -15.87 -22.02 -3.81
CA ARG A 65 -16.04 -23.01 -2.73
C ARG A 65 -15.91 -22.35 -1.36
N ASP A 66 -16.64 -22.84 -0.37
CA ASP A 66 -16.51 -22.37 1.00
C ASP A 66 -15.16 -22.83 1.62
N TYR A 67 -14.35 -21.86 1.99
CA TYR A 67 -13.05 -22.04 2.64
C TYR A 67 -13.05 -21.57 4.10
N THR A 68 -14.19 -21.17 4.66
CA THR A 68 -14.29 -20.60 6.00
C THR A 68 -13.62 -21.49 7.05
N HIS A 69 -13.89 -22.80 7.01
CA HIS A 69 -13.36 -23.78 7.96
C HIS A 69 -12.34 -24.77 7.34
N VAL A 70 -11.87 -24.51 6.11
CA VAL A 70 -10.84 -25.34 5.51
C VAL A 70 -9.50 -25.11 6.22
N PRO A 71 -8.87 -26.14 6.82
CA PRO A 71 -7.63 -25.98 7.55
C PRO A 71 -6.46 -25.63 6.62
N LEU A 72 -5.47 -24.88 7.15
CA LEU A 72 -4.29 -24.39 6.43
C LEU A 72 -3.64 -25.44 5.51
N HIS A 73 -3.39 -26.66 6.01
CA HIS A 73 -2.69 -27.70 5.26
C HIS A 73 -3.46 -28.25 4.06
N LYS A 74 -4.75 -27.93 3.94
CA LYS A 74 -5.61 -28.28 2.78
C LYS A 74 -5.78 -27.12 1.80
N ARG A 75 -5.29 -25.91 2.15
CA ARG A 75 -5.26 -24.76 1.24
C ARG A 75 -3.98 -24.80 0.40
N ASN A 76 -4.11 -24.78 -0.91
CA ASN A 76 -2.95 -24.73 -1.80
C ASN A 76 -2.43 -23.29 -1.93
N PHE A 77 -2.06 -22.66 -0.80
CA PHE A 77 -1.59 -21.27 -0.76
C PHE A 77 -0.09 -21.21 -0.45
N GLY A 78 0.61 -20.33 -1.14
CA GLY A 78 2.01 -20.00 -0.84
C GLY A 78 2.07 -18.86 0.17
N PHE A 79 2.88 -18.98 1.21
CA PHE A 79 3.04 -17.95 2.24
C PHE A 79 4.49 -17.51 2.39
N VAL A 80 4.74 -16.20 2.30
CA VAL A 80 6.02 -15.57 2.55
C VAL A 80 5.91 -14.72 3.81
N PHE A 81 6.59 -15.14 4.87
CA PHE A 81 6.59 -14.46 6.17
C PHE A 81 7.56 -13.28 6.20
N GLN A 82 7.32 -12.32 7.06
CA GLN A 82 8.18 -11.16 7.30
C GLN A 82 9.62 -11.57 7.67
N SER A 83 9.79 -12.62 8.49
CA SER A 83 11.09 -13.17 8.89
C SER A 83 11.66 -14.18 7.88
N TYR A 84 11.00 -14.37 6.73
CA TYR A 84 11.25 -15.44 5.74
C TYR A 84 11.00 -16.85 6.27
N ALA A 85 11.10 -17.08 7.57
CA ALA A 85 10.87 -18.35 8.26
C ALA A 85 11.54 -19.56 7.57
N LEU A 86 12.77 -19.38 7.08
CA LEU A 86 13.55 -20.47 6.51
C LEU A 86 13.96 -21.46 7.61
N PHE A 87 14.00 -22.75 7.26
CA PHE A 87 14.51 -23.78 8.14
C PHE A 87 16.04 -23.67 8.22
N PRO A 88 16.62 -23.24 9.37
CA PRO A 88 18.03 -22.90 9.45
C PRO A 88 18.97 -24.11 9.34
N HIS A 89 18.46 -25.31 9.63
CA HIS A 89 19.16 -26.59 9.58
C HIS A 89 19.05 -27.30 8.22
N MET A 90 18.32 -26.72 7.29
CA MET A 90 18.15 -27.25 5.93
C MET A 90 18.92 -26.40 4.93
N THR A 91 19.41 -27.03 3.87
CA THR A 91 20.01 -26.34 2.72
C THR A 91 18.98 -25.49 1.98
N VAL A 92 19.42 -24.69 1.02
CA VAL A 92 18.53 -23.95 0.09
C VAL A 92 17.66 -24.92 -0.68
N PHE A 93 18.26 -26.00 -1.23
CA PHE A 93 17.51 -27.05 -1.93
C PHE A 93 16.43 -27.64 -1.04
N ASP A 94 16.77 -28.06 0.19
CA ASP A 94 15.83 -28.70 1.10
C ASP A 94 14.73 -27.74 1.57
N ASN A 95 15.03 -26.46 1.78
CA ASN A 95 14.02 -25.45 2.07
C ASN A 95 12.99 -25.35 0.94
N VAL A 96 13.45 -25.24 -0.31
CA VAL A 96 12.56 -25.15 -1.48
C VAL A 96 11.81 -26.46 -1.68
N ALA A 97 12.47 -27.60 -1.59
CA ALA A 97 11.90 -28.93 -1.77
C ALA A 97 10.84 -29.30 -0.71
N PHE A 98 10.82 -28.61 0.45
CA PHE A 98 10.02 -29.03 1.60
C PHE A 98 8.55 -29.29 1.28
N GLY A 99 7.89 -28.35 0.61
CA GLY A 99 6.47 -28.51 0.24
C GLY A 99 6.20 -29.67 -0.72
N LEU A 100 7.11 -29.91 -1.68
CA LEU A 100 7.02 -31.02 -2.62
C LEU A 100 7.21 -32.38 -1.93
N LYS A 101 8.16 -32.45 -0.96
CA LYS A 101 8.36 -33.64 -0.13
C LYS A 101 7.11 -33.97 0.71
N MET A 102 6.46 -32.95 1.30
CA MET A 102 5.23 -33.14 2.06
C MET A 102 4.07 -33.66 1.18
N ARG A 103 4.07 -33.31 -0.11
CA ARG A 103 3.12 -33.85 -1.12
C ARG A 103 3.49 -35.23 -1.64
N LYS A 104 4.61 -35.81 -1.14
CA LYS A 104 5.12 -37.14 -1.50
C LYS A 104 5.38 -37.30 -3.01
N LEU A 105 5.83 -36.25 -3.69
CA LEU A 105 6.27 -36.33 -5.07
C LEU A 105 7.55 -37.19 -5.19
N ASP A 106 7.79 -37.77 -6.35
CA ASP A 106 8.99 -38.56 -6.62
C ASP A 106 10.27 -37.69 -6.66
N LYS A 107 11.41 -38.29 -6.40
CA LYS A 107 12.69 -37.60 -6.26
C LYS A 107 13.09 -36.84 -7.54
N ALA A 108 12.84 -37.41 -8.72
CA ALA A 108 13.24 -36.81 -9.99
C ALA A 108 12.39 -35.54 -10.27
N THR A 109 11.10 -35.59 -9.99
CA THR A 109 10.20 -34.42 -10.06
C THR A 109 10.60 -33.33 -9.09
N ILE A 110 10.92 -33.68 -7.83
CA ILE A 110 11.40 -32.70 -6.83
C ILE A 110 12.68 -32.03 -7.31
N GLU A 111 13.67 -32.78 -7.75
CA GLU A 111 14.96 -32.25 -8.21
C GLU A 111 14.77 -31.27 -9.39
N ARG A 112 14.04 -31.70 -10.41
CA ARG A 112 13.73 -30.88 -11.58
C ARG A 112 13.03 -29.56 -11.19
N ASP A 113 11.94 -29.64 -10.42
CA ASP A 113 11.11 -28.48 -10.11
C ASP A 113 11.85 -27.51 -9.17
N VAL A 114 12.63 -28.00 -8.22
CA VAL A 114 13.48 -27.18 -7.34
C VAL A 114 14.57 -26.47 -8.13
N MET A 115 15.30 -27.19 -8.99
CA MET A 115 16.37 -26.57 -9.80
C MET A 115 15.82 -25.51 -10.76
N GLN A 116 14.67 -25.81 -11.40
CA GLN A 116 13.97 -24.83 -12.24
C GLN A 116 13.57 -23.57 -11.43
N MET A 117 13.07 -23.76 -10.21
CA MET A 117 12.66 -22.66 -9.35
C MET A 117 13.86 -21.84 -8.86
N LEU A 118 14.97 -22.48 -8.49
CA LEU A 118 16.20 -21.79 -8.10
C LEU A 118 16.80 -20.96 -9.24
N LYS A 119 16.74 -21.48 -10.45
CA LYS A 119 17.12 -20.72 -11.65
C LYS A 119 16.20 -19.50 -11.84
N LEU A 120 14.88 -19.69 -11.67
CA LEU A 120 13.89 -18.62 -11.82
C LEU A 120 14.16 -17.45 -10.85
N VAL A 121 14.65 -17.72 -9.63
CA VAL A 121 14.95 -16.69 -8.61
C VAL A 121 16.43 -16.30 -8.55
N ASP A 122 17.23 -16.59 -9.57
CA ASP A 122 18.68 -16.31 -9.69
C ASP A 122 19.50 -16.84 -8.49
N LEU A 123 19.26 -18.10 -8.13
CA LEU A 123 19.98 -18.82 -7.07
C LEU A 123 20.61 -20.14 -7.56
N GLU A 124 20.93 -20.27 -8.85
CA GLU A 124 21.72 -21.39 -9.38
C GLU A 124 23.09 -21.43 -8.67
N GLY A 125 23.54 -22.62 -8.28
CA GLY A 125 24.80 -22.84 -7.55
C GLY A 125 24.74 -22.58 -6.05
N PHE A 126 23.55 -22.27 -5.50
CA PHE A 126 23.34 -22.06 -4.06
C PHE A 126 22.65 -23.23 -3.38
N GLU A 127 22.39 -24.32 -4.07
CA GLU A 127 21.57 -25.47 -3.63
C GLU A 127 22.01 -26.03 -2.29
N ASN A 128 23.33 -26.14 -2.08
CA ASN A 128 23.93 -26.76 -0.93
C ASN A 128 24.24 -25.78 0.22
N ARG A 129 23.98 -24.47 0.04
CA ARG A 129 24.20 -23.47 1.09
C ARG A 129 23.10 -23.51 2.14
N TYR A 130 23.45 -23.08 3.34
CA TYR A 130 22.51 -22.90 4.44
C TYR A 130 22.07 -21.43 4.54
N PRO A 131 20.90 -21.12 5.12
CA PRO A 131 20.39 -19.76 5.28
C PRO A 131 21.38 -18.79 5.98
N ARG A 132 22.18 -19.29 6.92
CA ARG A 132 23.22 -18.51 7.63
C ARG A 132 24.36 -18.00 6.73
N GLU A 133 24.57 -18.63 5.58
CA GLU A 133 25.61 -18.32 4.60
C GLU A 133 25.13 -17.37 3.51
N MET A 134 23.89 -16.84 3.64
CA MET A 134 23.21 -16.06 2.62
C MET A 134 22.94 -14.63 3.10
N SER A 135 22.98 -13.70 2.14
CA SER A 135 22.50 -12.34 2.37
C SER A 135 20.99 -12.29 2.61
N GLY A 136 20.48 -11.19 3.17
CA GLY A 136 19.05 -11.01 3.39
C GLY A 136 18.22 -11.15 2.10
N GLY A 137 18.65 -10.53 1.00
CA GLY A 137 17.96 -10.64 -0.29
C GLY A 137 18.01 -12.07 -0.88
N GLN A 138 19.09 -12.81 -0.65
CA GLN A 138 19.16 -14.22 -1.03
C GLN A 138 18.21 -15.08 -0.22
N ARG A 139 18.15 -14.88 1.12
CA ARG A 139 17.18 -15.59 1.97
C ARG A 139 15.74 -15.32 1.57
N GLN A 140 15.43 -14.08 1.20
CA GLN A 140 14.10 -13.71 0.70
C GLN A 140 13.76 -14.46 -0.60
N ARG A 141 14.71 -14.53 -1.55
CA ARG A 141 14.51 -15.29 -2.81
C ARG A 141 14.32 -16.79 -2.54
N VAL A 142 14.98 -17.37 -1.55
CA VAL A 142 14.71 -18.75 -1.13
C VAL A 142 13.31 -18.91 -0.57
N ALA A 143 12.84 -17.97 0.26
CA ALA A 143 11.47 -18.00 0.80
C ALA A 143 10.41 -17.87 -0.31
N LEU A 144 10.67 -17.00 -1.29
CA LEU A 144 9.81 -16.86 -2.48
C LEU A 144 9.80 -18.16 -3.29
N ALA A 145 10.96 -18.74 -3.58
CA ALA A 145 11.09 -20.01 -4.29
C ALA A 145 10.33 -21.15 -3.58
N ARG A 146 10.50 -21.25 -2.24
CA ARG A 146 9.78 -22.24 -1.41
C ARG A 146 8.27 -22.10 -1.49
N ALA A 147 7.77 -20.86 -1.51
CA ALA A 147 6.34 -20.61 -1.61
C ALA A 147 5.79 -20.86 -3.01
N MET A 148 6.58 -20.62 -4.06
CA MET A 148 6.15 -20.74 -5.46
C MET A 148 6.30 -22.13 -6.04
N VAL A 149 7.28 -22.94 -5.58
CA VAL A 149 7.58 -24.27 -6.17
C VAL A 149 6.38 -25.23 -6.09
N ILE A 150 5.52 -25.05 -5.11
CA ILE A 150 4.30 -25.85 -4.95
C ILE A 150 3.18 -25.45 -5.93
N LYS A 151 3.42 -24.48 -6.82
CA LYS A 151 2.45 -23.91 -7.77
C LYS A 151 1.15 -23.54 -7.05
N PRO A 152 1.20 -22.56 -6.13
CA PRO A 152 0.04 -22.21 -5.32
C PRO A 152 -1.04 -21.50 -6.14
N ASP A 153 -2.30 -21.66 -5.72
CA ASP A 153 -3.44 -20.96 -6.32
C ASP A 153 -3.50 -19.48 -5.89
N LEU A 154 -2.90 -19.16 -4.71
CA LEU A 154 -2.83 -17.83 -4.12
C LEU A 154 -1.50 -17.66 -3.39
N MET A 155 -0.82 -16.52 -3.62
CA MET A 155 0.36 -16.11 -2.90
C MET A 155 0.01 -15.08 -1.82
N LEU A 156 0.50 -15.28 -0.61
CA LEU A 156 0.28 -14.41 0.54
C LEU A 156 1.64 -13.89 1.03
N PHE A 157 1.79 -12.56 1.11
CA PHE A 157 3.01 -11.89 1.52
C PHE A 157 2.76 -11.04 2.78
N ASP A 158 3.41 -11.38 3.89
CA ASP A 158 3.32 -10.64 5.15
C ASP A 158 4.56 -9.78 5.34
N GLU A 159 4.50 -8.52 4.94
CA GLU A 159 5.60 -7.53 4.99
C GLU A 159 6.96 -8.09 4.51
N PRO A 160 7.05 -8.68 3.30
CA PRO A 160 8.22 -9.44 2.88
C PRO A 160 9.46 -8.57 2.65
N LEU A 161 9.33 -7.24 2.56
CA LEU A 161 10.40 -6.27 2.29
C LEU A 161 10.84 -5.49 3.53
N SER A 162 10.99 -6.16 4.67
CA SER A 162 11.38 -5.54 5.95
C SER A 162 12.84 -5.06 6.05
N HIS A 163 13.61 -5.10 4.96
CA HIS A 163 15.00 -4.64 4.95
C HIS A 163 15.14 -3.12 5.09
N ARG A 164 16.17 -2.69 5.85
CA ARG A 164 16.52 -1.26 5.99
C ARG A 164 17.06 -0.63 4.69
N ASP A 165 17.64 -1.42 3.79
CA ASP A 165 18.23 -0.95 2.54
C ASP A 165 17.13 -0.65 1.50
N ALA A 166 16.89 0.64 1.27
CA ALA A 166 15.90 1.13 0.30
C ALA A 166 16.18 0.69 -1.15
N LYS A 167 17.47 0.62 -1.56
CA LYS A 167 17.86 0.18 -2.90
C LYS A 167 17.56 -1.31 -3.11
N LEU A 168 17.78 -2.12 -2.07
CA LEU A 168 17.46 -3.55 -2.11
C LEU A 168 15.93 -3.74 -2.16
N ARG A 169 15.16 -3.01 -1.33
CA ARG A 169 13.68 -3.05 -1.39
C ARG A 169 13.15 -2.72 -2.78
N ALA A 170 13.64 -1.64 -3.40
CA ALA A 170 13.23 -1.25 -4.76
C ALA A 170 13.49 -2.36 -5.79
N LYS A 171 14.68 -2.98 -5.77
CA LYS A 171 14.99 -4.12 -6.66
C LYS A 171 14.06 -5.31 -6.43
N MET A 172 13.79 -5.64 -5.17
CA MET A 172 12.94 -6.78 -4.83
C MET A 172 11.47 -6.57 -5.21
N ARG A 173 10.96 -5.32 -5.08
CA ARG A 173 9.61 -4.96 -5.60
C ARG A 173 9.48 -5.28 -7.08
N VAL A 174 10.42 -4.81 -7.87
CA VAL A 174 10.45 -5.06 -9.32
C VAL A 174 10.51 -6.56 -9.62
N GLU A 175 11.33 -7.31 -8.87
CA GLU A 175 11.49 -8.76 -9.06
C GLU A 175 10.17 -9.51 -8.75
N ILE A 176 9.53 -9.23 -7.62
CA ILE A 176 8.26 -9.88 -7.26
C ILE A 176 7.18 -9.57 -8.31
N ARG A 177 7.07 -8.30 -8.73
CA ARG A 177 6.09 -7.91 -9.75
C ARG A 177 6.35 -8.58 -11.09
N ARG A 178 7.62 -8.62 -11.54
CA ARG A 178 8.01 -9.30 -12.77
C ARG A 178 7.62 -10.77 -12.74
N ARG A 179 7.92 -11.48 -11.65
CA ARG A 179 7.56 -12.90 -11.49
C ARG A 179 6.06 -13.12 -11.47
N GLN A 180 5.32 -12.22 -10.82
CA GLN A 180 3.87 -12.30 -10.84
C GLN A 180 3.31 -12.17 -12.25
N GLN A 181 3.82 -11.21 -13.05
CA GLN A 181 3.38 -11.03 -14.44
C GLN A 181 3.78 -12.21 -15.35
N GLU A 182 4.98 -12.76 -15.17
CA GLU A 182 5.46 -13.93 -15.94
C GLU A 182 4.65 -15.19 -15.64
N LEU A 183 4.25 -15.40 -14.38
CA LEU A 183 3.60 -16.63 -13.92
C LEU A 183 2.09 -16.51 -13.77
N GLY A 184 1.53 -15.30 -13.76
CA GLY A 184 0.10 -15.03 -13.68
C GLY A 184 -0.55 -15.43 -12.36
N PHE A 185 0.20 -15.57 -11.25
CA PHE A 185 -0.39 -15.94 -9.96
C PHE A 185 -1.15 -14.77 -9.31
N THR A 186 -2.19 -15.10 -8.55
CA THR A 186 -2.94 -14.16 -7.72
C THR A 186 -2.17 -13.91 -6.42
N ALA A 187 -2.12 -12.67 -5.95
CA ALA A 187 -1.37 -12.32 -4.76
C ALA A 187 -2.10 -11.35 -3.82
N ILE A 188 -1.93 -11.56 -2.52
CA ILE A 188 -2.24 -10.58 -1.49
C ILE A 188 -0.96 -10.19 -0.77
N TYR A 189 -0.69 -8.92 -0.70
CA TYR A 189 0.53 -8.34 -0.18
C TYR A 189 0.23 -7.37 0.96
N VAL A 190 0.75 -7.64 2.13
CA VAL A 190 0.63 -6.76 3.29
C VAL A 190 1.88 -5.91 3.41
N THR A 191 1.71 -4.61 3.52
CA THR A 191 2.79 -3.66 3.82
C THR A 191 2.25 -2.45 4.58
N HIS A 192 3.13 -1.71 5.23
CA HIS A 192 2.87 -0.39 5.78
C HIS A 192 3.53 0.72 4.93
N ASP A 193 4.32 0.34 3.92
CA ASP A 193 5.01 1.26 3.01
C ASP A 193 4.11 1.53 1.78
N GLN A 194 3.70 2.79 1.64
CA GLN A 194 2.82 3.22 0.54
C GLN A 194 3.47 3.04 -0.83
N GLU A 195 4.78 3.36 -0.97
CA GLU A 195 5.49 3.18 -2.24
C GLU A 195 5.52 1.70 -2.65
N GLU A 196 5.68 0.79 -1.67
CA GLU A 196 5.64 -0.65 -1.96
C GLU A 196 4.29 -1.06 -2.52
N GLY A 197 3.21 -0.74 -1.79
CA GLY A 197 1.87 -1.11 -2.20
C GLY A 197 1.49 -0.54 -3.57
N PHE A 198 1.80 0.73 -3.81
CA PHE A 198 1.48 1.41 -5.07
C PHE A 198 2.29 0.90 -6.26
N ALA A 199 3.57 0.57 -6.04
CA ALA A 199 4.46 0.14 -7.13
C ALA A 199 4.21 -1.30 -7.60
N ILE A 200 3.66 -2.18 -6.75
CA ILE A 200 3.57 -3.61 -7.04
C ILE A 200 2.16 -4.06 -7.42
N SER A 201 1.12 -3.32 -7.06
CA SER A 201 -0.25 -3.80 -7.07
C SER A 201 -1.08 -3.34 -8.25
N ASP A 202 -2.04 -4.17 -8.65
CA ASP A 202 -3.12 -3.80 -9.55
C ASP A 202 -4.20 -3.01 -8.79
N LYS A 203 -4.50 -3.42 -7.54
CA LYS A 203 -5.37 -2.70 -6.61
C LYS A 203 -4.74 -2.59 -5.23
N VAL A 204 -5.09 -1.51 -4.56
CA VAL A 204 -4.70 -1.26 -3.17
C VAL A 204 -5.95 -1.10 -2.32
N ALA A 205 -6.04 -1.86 -1.24
CA ALA A 205 -7.07 -1.72 -0.21
C ALA A 205 -6.48 -0.97 0.98
N ILE A 206 -6.93 0.26 1.23
CA ILE A 206 -6.50 1.02 2.39
C ILE A 206 -7.40 0.68 3.57
N MET A 207 -6.78 0.13 4.61
CA MET A 207 -7.45 -0.35 5.82
C MET A 207 -7.33 0.65 6.96
N ASN A 208 -8.41 0.85 7.67
CA ASN A 208 -8.48 1.65 8.90
C ASN A 208 -9.39 0.97 9.91
N LYS A 209 -8.91 0.78 11.14
CA LYS A 209 -9.71 0.22 12.28
C LYS A 209 -10.54 -1.03 11.92
N GLY A 210 -9.98 -1.91 11.11
CA GLY A 210 -10.58 -3.20 10.77
C GLY A 210 -11.55 -3.21 9.59
N VAL A 211 -11.65 -2.11 8.84
CA VAL A 211 -12.46 -2.00 7.61
C VAL A 211 -11.61 -1.52 6.44
N ILE A 212 -12.05 -1.75 5.22
CA ILE A 212 -11.48 -1.15 4.01
C ILE A 212 -12.18 0.19 3.76
N GLU A 213 -11.43 1.28 3.84
CA GLU A 213 -11.91 2.64 3.57
C GLU A 213 -12.07 2.90 2.06
N GLN A 214 -11.10 2.40 1.28
CA GLN A 214 -11.14 2.49 -0.18
C GLN A 214 -10.31 1.37 -0.78
N MET A 215 -10.79 0.76 -1.86
CA MET A 215 -10.05 -0.21 -2.66
C MET A 215 -10.18 0.14 -4.13
N ASP A 216 -9.05 0.40 -4.78
CA ASP A 216 -9.01 0.79 -6.19
C ASP A 216 -7.58 0.65 -6.76
N ALA A 217 -7.41 0.96 -8.05
CA ALA A 217 -6.09 1.13 -8.65
C ALA A 217 -5.28 2.19 -7.89
N PRO A 218 -3.95 2.02 -7.71
CA PRO A 218 -3.10 2.98 -7.02
C PRO A 218 -3.26 4.44 -7.49
N SER A 219 -3.36 4.64 -8.80
CA SER A 219 -3.56 5.96 -9.40
C SER A 219 -4.91 6.60 -9.04
N THR A 220 -5.98 5.80 -8.93
CA THR A 220 -7.31 6.27 -8.52
C THR A 220 -7.28 6.72 -7.06
N ILE A 221 -6.73 5.89 -6.15
CA ILE A 221 -6.61 6.24 -4.73
C ILE A 221 -5.79 7.52 -4.55
N TYR A 222 -4.67 7.63 -5.27
CA TYR A 222 -3.77 8.78 -5.19
C TYR A 222 -4.43 10.08 -5.68
N ASN A 223 -5.20 10.03 -6.78
CA ASN A 223 -5.77 11.20 -7.43
C ASN A 223 -7.21 11.51 -6.99
N SER A 224 -7.94 10.55 -6.43
CA SER A 224 -9.37 10.66 -6.09
C SER A 224 -9.66 9.97 -4.75
N PRO A 225 -9.09 10.48 -3.63
CA PRO A 225 -9.39 9.95 -2.32
C PRO A 225 -10.86 10.19 -1.96
N ASN A 226 -11.53 9.18 -1.39
CA ASN A 226 -12.94 9.24 -1.05
C ASN A 226 -13.21 9.93 0.29
N THR A 227 -12.25 9.87 1.23
CA THR A 227 -12.38 10.41 2.58
C THR A 227 -11.17 11.24 2.97
N GLU A 228 -11.30 12.09 3.99
CA GLU A 228 -10.18 12.82 4.57
C GLU A 228 -9.08 11.89 5.06
N PHE A 229 -9.45 10.74 5.64
CA PHE A 229 -8.48 9.73 6.07
C PHE A 229 -7.61 9.27 4.90
N ILE A 230 -8.23 8.91 3.78
CA ILE A 230 -7.51 8.48 2.56
C ILE A 230 -6.64 9.62 2.02
N ALA A 231 -7.19 10.84 1.93
CA ALA A 231 -6.45 12.00 1.45
C ALA A 231 -5.18 12.24 2.29
N ARG A 232 -5.29 12.23 3.62
CA ARG A 232 -4.14 12.35 4.52
C ARG A 232 -3.15 11.20 4.34
N PHE A 233 -3.67 10.00 4.19
CA PHE A 233 -2.84 8.80 3.97
C PHE A 233 -2.01 8.89 2.69
N VAL A 234 -2.56 9.47 1.60
CA VAL A 234 -1.86 9.62 0.32
C VAL A 234 -1.16 10.98 0.12
N GLY A 235 -0.89 11.71 1.23
CA GLY A 235 -0.01 12.86 1.24
C GLY A 235 -0.68 14.22 1.01
N PHE A 236 -2.00 14.33 1.15
CA PHE A 236 -2.61 15.64 1.30
C PHE A 236 -2.41 16.14 2.72
N GLU A 237 -1.82 17.31 2.89
CA GLU A 237 -1.56 17.93 4.20
C GLU A 237 -2.36 19.20 4.44
N ASN A 238 -2.70 19.91 3.37
CA ASN A 238 -3.44 21.15 3.43
C ASN A 238 -4.93 20.92 3.29
N PHE A 239 -5.71 21.25 4.32
CA PHE A 239 -7.17 21.09 4.35
C PHE A 239 -7.81 22.42 4.74
N PHE A 240 -8.87 22.83 4.03
CA PHE A 240 -9.59 24.08 4.27
C PHE A 240 -11.08 23.93 3.95
N GLU A 241 -11.93 24.63 4.69
CA GLU A 241 -13.38 24.56 4.54
C GLU A 241 -13.82 25.38 3.33
N LEU A 242 -14.70 24.83 2.52
CA LEU A 242 -15.24 25.44 1.31
C LEU A 242 -16.77 25.33 1.25
N THR A 243 -17.43 26.40 0.84
CA THR A 243 -18.86 26.41 0.52
C THR A 243 -19.03 26.76 -0.96
N ARG A 244 -19.84 26.02 -1.67
CA ARG A 244 -20.09 26.27 -3.10
C ARG A 244 -20.73 27.65 -3.30
N ALA A 245 -20.14 28.44 -4.18
CA ALA A 245 -20.68 29.74 -4.58
C ALA A 245 -21.41 29.61 -5.95
N GLN A 246 -20.67 29.58 -7.05
CA GLN A 246 -21.21 29.43 -8.38
C GLN A 246 -20.28 28.64 -9.30
N GLY A 247 -20.79 27.62 -9.99
CA GLY A 247 -20.00 26.80 -10.91
C GLY A 247 -18.86 26.10 -10.20
N SER A 248 -17.62 26.39 -10.61
CA SER A 248 -16.39 25.89 -10.02
C SER A 248 -15.79 26.78 -8.92
N ASP A 249 -16.49 27.85 -8.54
CA ASP A 249 -16.06 28.78 -7.51
C ASP A 249 -16.66 28.39 -6.15
N PHE A 250 -15.78 28.42 -5.13
CA PHE A 250 -16.10 28.10 -3.74
C PHE A 250 -15.63 29.26 -2.85
N ALA A 251 -16.38 29.57 -1.81
CA ALA A 251 -16.01 30.54 -0.81
C ALA A 251 -15.36 29.83 0.40
N ALA A 252 -14.16 30.26 0.79
CA ALA A 252 -13.56 29.89 2.06
C ALA A 252 -14.20 30.68 3.22
N ALA A 253 -13.86 30.33 4.47
CA ALA A 253 -14.49 30.89 5.67
C ALA A 253 -14.32 32.43 5.80
N ASP A 254 -13.26 32.99 5.25
CA ASP A 254 -12.98 34.45 5.22
C ASP A 254 -13.56 35.18 3.99
N GLY A 255 -14.27 34.46 3.12
CA GLY A 255 -14.82 34.97 1.86
C GLY A 255 -13.86 34.91 0.66
N THR A 256 -12.63 34.41 0.84
CA THR A 256 -11.70 34.16 -0.27
C THR A 256 -12.32 33.19 -1.27
N VAL A 257 -12.33 33.57 -2.55
CA VAL A 257 -12.85 32.69 -3.63
C VAL A 257 -11.75 31.73 -4.07
N ILE A 258 -12.03 30.45 -3.97
CA ILE A 258 -11.18 29.35 -4.43
C ILE A 258 -11.87 28.65 -5.60
N ARG A 259 -11.18 28.53 -6.72
CA ARG A 259 -11.65 27.79 -7.89
C ARG A 259 -11.06 26.37 -7.87
N ALA A 260 -11.93 25.36 -7.96
CA ALA A 260 -11.53 23.96 -8.04
C ALA A 260 -12.16 23.29 -9.27
N ALA A 261 -11.37 22.50 -9.99
CA ALA A 261 -11.85 21.76 -11.16
C ALA A 261 -12.71 20.54 -10.78
N ASP A 262 -12.64 20.08 -9.53
CA ASP A 262 -13.41 18.95 -9.01
C ASP A 262 -14.90 19.32 -8.88
N GLN A 263 -15.80 18.52 -9.49
CA GLN A 263 -17.24 18.79 -9.63
C GLN A 263 -18.07 17.78 -8.83
N LYS A 264 -17.89 17.72 -7.51
CA LYS A 264 -18.72 16.87 -6.63
C LYS A 264 -20.09 17.56 -6.34
N PRO A 265 -21.19 16.80 -6.25
CA PRO A 265 -22.47 17.34 -5.80
C PRO A 265 -22.42 17.68 -4.31
N GLY A 266 -23.04 18.77 -3.90
CA GLY A 266 -23.10 19.22 -2.51
C GLY A 266 -22.87 20.73 -2.37
N GLU A 267 -23.06 21.26 -1.14
CA GLU A 267 -22.88 22.68 -0.81
C GLU A 267 -21.63 22.95 0.01
N ARG A 268 -21.25 22.02 0.91
CA ARG A 268 -20.10 22.17 1.82
C ARG A 268 -19.10 21.07 1.55
N PHE A 269 -17.83 21.44 1.50
CA PHE A 269 -16.72 20.54 1.22
C PHE A 269 -15.51 20.88 2.09
N LYS A 270 -14.71 19.89 2.33
CA LYS A 270 -13.34 20.12 2.77
C LYS A 270 -12.44 20.07 1.52
N GLY A 271 -11.92 21.22 1.10
CA GLY A 271 -10.90 21.29 0.06
C GLY A 271 -9.58 20.73 0.59
N CYS A 272 -8.84 20.03 -0.25
CA CYS A 272 -7.49 19.59 0.11
C CYS A 272 -6.53 19.68 -1.08
N ILE A 273 -5.24 19.95 -0.79
CA ILE A 273 -4.17 20.07 -1.77
C ILE A 273 -2.84 19.58 -1.17
N ARG A 274 -1.99 18.99 -2.00
CA ARG A 274 -0.67 18.52 -1.56
C ARG A 274 0.33 19.68 -1.41
N PRO A 275 1.35 19.53 -0.54
CA PRO A 275 2.39 20.55 -0.37
C PRO A 275 3.11 20.92 -1.68
N GLU A 276 3.38 19.96 -2.55
CA GLU A 276 4.06 20.17 -3.83
C GLU A 276 3.18 20.80 -4.93
N ASP A 277 1.87 20.82 -4.75
CA ASP A 277 0.91 21.40 -5.70
C ASP A 277 0.57 22.85 -5.35
N VAL A 278 1.11 23.39 -4.24
CA VAL A 278 1.01 24.80 -3.83
C VAL A 278 2.26 25.54 -4.27
N GLN A 279 2.09 26.59 -5.07
CA GLN A 279 3.18 27.46 -5.48
C GLN A 279 3.38 28.61 -4.51
N VAL A 280 4.63 28.91 -4.17
CA VAL A 280 4.99 30.12 -3.39
C VAL A 280 5.53 31.17 -4.32
N ARG A 281 5.02 32.39 -4.20
CA ARG A 281 5.40 33.56 -5.01
C ARG A 281 5.66 34.79 -4.13
N PRO A 282 6.35 35.81 -4.64
CA PRO A 282 6.52 37.09 -3.94
C PRO A 282 5.17 37.70 -3.53
N ALA A 283 5.15 38.40 -2.42
CA ALA A 283 3.96 39.05 -1.90
C ALA A 283 3.33 40.04 -2.92
N GLY A 284 1.98 40.04 -2.98
CA GLY A 284 1.21 40.97 -3.82
C GLY A 284 0.98 40.47 -5.24
N GLU A 285 1.42 39.26 -5.61
CA GLU A 285 1.08 38.66 -6.89
C GLU A 285 -0.41 38.31 -6.94
N LYS A 286 -1.11 38.74 -7.99
CA LYS A 286 -2.54 38.55 -8.17
C LYS A 286 -2.78 37.38 -9.13
N GLY A 287 -3.82 36.59 -8.89
CA GLY A 287 -4.21 35.48 -9.75
C GLY A 287 -5.37 34.69 -9.16
N ASN A 288 -5.86 33.71 -9.92
CA ASN A 288 -6.84 32.75 -9.40
C ASN A 288 -6.19 31.94 -8.27
N ASN A 289 -6.95 31.70 -7.20
CA ASN A 289 -6.49 30.95 -6.03
C ASN A 289 -5.22 31.53 -5.36
N ALA A 290 -4.98 32.84 -5.49
CA ALA A 290 -3.88 33.54 -4.86
C ALA A 290 -4.28 33.95 -3.43
N ILE A 291 -3.52 33.47 -2.44
CA ILE A 291 -3.81 33.66 -1.01
C ILE A 291 -2.58 34.31 -0.37
N PRO A 292 -2.72 35.52 0.22
CA PRO A 292 -1.65 36.14 0.98
C PRO A 292 -1.31 35.31 2.23
N GLY A 293 -0.02 35.22 2.56
CA GLY A 293 0.44 34.52 3.76
C GLY A 293 1.78 35.01 4.26
N GLU A 294 2.18 34.52 5.43
CA GLU A 294 3.44 34.78 6.08
C GLU A 294 4.14 33.44 6.40
N VAL A 295 5.43 33.38 6.09
CA VAL A 295 6.25 32.19 6.38
C VAL A 295 6.54 32.10 7.88
N MET A 296 6.02 31.08 8.53
CA MET A 296 6.21 30.83 9.97
C MET A 296 7.40 29.92 10.26
N VAL A 297 7.65 28.94 9.35
CA VAL A 297 8.76 27.98 9.45
C VAL A 297 9.32 27.73 8.05
N SER A 298 10.65 27.64 7.97
CA SER A 298 11.36 27.28 6.73
C SER A 298 12.42 26.22 7.06
N THR A 299 12.31 25.04 6.46
CA THR A 299 13.20 23.89 6.72
C THR A 299 13.73 23.31 5.42
N PHE A 300 15.06 23.24 5.29
CA PHE A 300 15.70 22.57 4.15
C PHE A 300 15.70 21.05 4.30
N LEU A 301 15.07 20.34 3.38
CA LEU A 301 14.97 18.89 3.36
C LEU A 301 15.82 18.23 2.25
N GLY A 302 16.83 18.92 1.74
CA GLY A 302 17.74 18.44 0.71
C GLY A 302 17.19 18.62 -0.71
N ARG A 303 16.07 18.02 -1.06
CA ARG A 303 15.48 18.12 -2.41
C ARG A 303 14.55 19.32 -2.57
N HIS A 304 13.99 19.84 -1.48
CA HIS A 304 13.07 20.95 -1.44
C HIS A 304 13.17 21.68 -0.09
N ASN A 305 12.64 22.87 -0.02
CA ASN A 305 12.38 23.60 1.23
C ASN A 305 10.92 23.35 1.64
N GLN A 306 10.71 22.89 2.86
CA GLN A 306 9.37 22.81 3.45
C GLN A 306 9.08 24.11 4.19
N LEU A 307 7.99 24.76 3.82
CA LEU A 307 7.53 26.00 4.44
C LEU A 307 6.21 25.75 5.15
N ASN A 308 6.06 26.29 6.37
CA ASN A 308 4.76 26.45 7.00
C ASN A 308 4.35 27.91 6.84
N VAL A 309 3.24 28.14 6.15
CA VAL A 309 2.75 29.47 5.80
C VAL A 309 1.38 29.69 6.45
N LYS A 310 1.28 30.75 7.26
CA LYS A 310 0.02 31.18 7.86
C LYS A 310 -0.75 32.05 6.89
N THR A 311 -2.02 31.72 6.64
CA THR A 311 -2.94 32.47 5.77
C THR A 311 -4.26 32.75 6.49
N ALA A 312 -5.13 33.54 5.88
CA ALA A 312 -6.47 33.81 6.41
C ALA A 312 -7.38 32.58 6.44
N ILE A 313 -7.14 31.58 5.56
CA ILE A 313 -7.95 30.35 5.47
C ILE A 313 -7.32 29.14 6.16
N GLY A 314 -6.20 29.32 6.87
CA GLY A 314 -5.51 28.28 7.63
C GLY A 314 -4.01 28.27 7.44
N GLU A 315 -3.36 27.29 8.04
CA GLU A 315 -1.93 27.04 7.89
C GLU A 315 -1.69 26.06 6.74
N PHE A 316 -0.72 26.39 5.88
CA PHE A 316 -0.34 25.57 4.74
C PHE A 316 1.08 25.07 4.87
N VAL A 317 1.25 23.76 4.61
CA VAL A 317 2.56 23.15 4.36
C VAL A 317 2.84 23.21 2.87
N VAL A 318 3.99 23.74 2.48
CA VAL A 318 4.35 23.94 1.07
C VAL A 318 5.74 23.38 0.79
N SER A 319 5.87 22.62 -0.29
CA SER A 319 7.16 22.14 -0.81
C SER A 319 7.65 23.10 -1.89
N ALA A 320 8.51 24.05 -1.52
CA ALA A 320 9.13 25.00 -2.45
C ALA A 320 10.42 24.41 -3.05
N ASP A 321 10.79 24.86 -4.26
CA ASP A 321 12.04 24.47 -4.88
C ASP A 321 13.25 24.81 -3.98
N GLN A 322 14.29 23.96 -3.98
CA GLN A 322 15.47 24.14 -3.14
C GLN A 322 16.21 25.49 -3.35
N THR A 323 16.05 26.10 -4.53
CA THR A 323 16.66 27.39 -4.89
C THR A 323 15.86 28.57 -4.37
N GLN A 324 14.61 28.37 -3.98
CA GLN A 324 13.72 29.39 -3.42
C GLN A 324 13.88 29.44 -1.90
N VAL A 325 14.48 30.49 -1.40
CA VAL A 325 14.68 30.71 0.05
C VAL A 325 13.71 31.76 0.54
N PHE A 326 12.85 31.40 1.47
CA PHE A 326 11.90 32.28 2.13
C PHE A 326 12.19 32.27 3.64
N PRO A 327 12.87 33.32 4.18
CA PRO A 327 13.09 33.45 5.62
C PRO A 327 11.78 33.51 6.41
N VAL A 328 11.82 33.11 7.67
CA VAL A 328 10.70 33.31 8.60
C VAL A 328 10.32 34.80 8.69
N GLY A 329 9.00 35.08 8.72
CA GLY A 329 8.45 36.45 8.69
C GLY A 329 8.32 37.04 7.28
N THR A 330 8.73 36.31 6.22
CA THR A 330 8.57 36.80 4.85
C THR A 330 7.09 36.73 4.42
N ALA A 331 6.57 37.89 3.97
CA ALA A 331 5.25 37.89 3.30
C ALA A 331 5.35 37.25 1.92
N VAL A 332 4.42 36.34 1.61
CA VAL A 332 4.35 35.56 0.37
C VAL A 332 2.92 35.51 -0.17
N THR A 333 2.77 35.11 -1.42
CA THR A 333 1.49 34.73 -2.00
C THR A 333 1.53 33.24 -2.31
N LEU A 334 0.60 32.47 -1.75
CA LEU A 334 0.37 31.07 -2.14
C LEU A 334 -0.60 31.02 -3.32
N VAL A 335 -0.27 30.24 -4.34
CA VAL A 335 -1.16 29.98 -5.48
C VAL A 335 -1.52 28.49 -5.49
N LEU A 336 -2.80 28.19 -5.22
CA LEU A 336 -3.30 26.83 -5.22
C LEU A 336 -3.64 26.40 -6.65
N THR A 337 -3.00 25.36 -7.14
CA THR A 337 -3.22 24.85 -8.50
C THR A 337 -4.62 24.28 -8.63
N GLU A 338 -5.48 24.89 -9.46
CA GLU A 338 -6.93 24.62 -9.56
C GLU A 338 -7.30 23.15 -9.76
N ASN A 339 -6.63 22.47 -10.72
CA ASN A 339 -6.89 21.05 -11.05
C ASN A 339 -6.30 20.06 -10.02
N LYS A 340 -5.56 20.57 -9.03
CA LYS A 340 -4.94 19.79 -7.95
C LYS A 340 -5.72 19.86 -6.64
N ILE A 341 -6.63 20.81 -6.51
CA ILE A 341 -7.55 20.87 -5.38
C ILE A 341 -8.56 19.75 -5.51
N LYS A 342 -8.69 18.94 -4.45
CA LYS A 342 -9.71 17.89 -4.35
C LYS A 342 -10.76 18.29 -3.31
N LEU A 343 -12.00 17.91 -3.57
CA LEU A 343 -13.12 18.14 -2.66
C LEU A 343 -13.47 16.85 -1.94
N ILE A 344 -13.56 16.91 -0.62
CA ILE A 344 -14.00 15.82 0.25
C ILE A 344 -15.28 16.30 0.94
N GLY A 345 -16.35 15.53 0.83
CA GLY A 345 -17.63 15.84 1.43
C GLY A 345 -18.49 14.63 1.54
#